data_0ae6a1c4e33b2f92c2e2daab2023d6f6
#
_entry.id   0ae6a1c4e33b2f92c2e2daab2023d6f6
#
_cell.length_a   1.000
_cell.length_b   1.000
_cell.length_c   1.000
_cell.angle_alpha   90.00
_cell.angle_beta   90.00
_cell.angle_gamma   90.00
#
_symmetry.space_group_name_H-M   'P 1'
#
loop_
_entity.id
_entity.type
_entity.pdbx_description
1 polymer ?
#
loop_
_entity_poly.entity_id
_entity_poly.type
_entity_poly.pdbx_seq_one_letter_code
_entity_poly.pdbx_strand_id
1 'polypeptide(L)'
;MKRILVVDGDTGVRARIAKHARREGYDVTEAGDGETALSLSRQQNAFDLMVLAVNLPGMDGFTVLKAVRTFSAIPVLILSSKNTAEDRIHGLELGADDYMTKPFSARELLLRISAILKRCSTLASEEAEVLRSGGLVLDLTARRVEVDGRQINLTPREFDLLTVLMSHPDVAFSRKRLLDIIWGGELSTDTRTLDTHIQHIRCAIVPYSDRIVTLRGVGYRFEKE
;
A
#
# COMPACT_ATOMS: atom_id res chain seq x y z
N MET A 1 -3.02 20.15 2.01
CA MET A 1 -1.71 19.79 2.59
C MET A 1 -1.79 18.34 2.98
N LYS A 2 -0.84 17.47 2.57
CA LYS A 2 -0.87 16.05 2.88
C LYS A 2 -0.43 15.82 4.33
N ARG A 3 -1.17 14.92 5.04
CA ARG A 3 -0.97 14.62 6.46
C ARG A 3 -0.26 13.28 6.63
N ILE A 4 0.84 13.27 7.37
CA ILE A 4 1.67 12.08 7.59
C ILE A 4 1.68 11.74 9.08
N LEU A 5 1.39 10.50 9.42
CA LEU A 5 1.59 9.94 10.76
C LEU A 5 2.96 9.27 10.82
N VAL A 6 3.82 9.72 11.73
CA VAL A 6 5.16 9.16 11.98
C VAL A 6 5.14 8.40 13.29
N VAL A 7 5.35 7.10 13.23
CA VAL A 7 5.30 6.18 14.37
C VAL A 7 6.68 5.53 14.57
N ASP A 8 7.36 5.90 15.64
CA ASP A 8 8.66 5.32 16.02
C ASP A 8 8.87 5.47 17.53
N GLY A 9 9.42 4.48 18.21
CA GLY A 9 9.74 4.56 19.65
C GLY A 9 10.83 5.59 19.95
N ASP A 10 11.76 5.82 19.02
CA ASP A 10 12.86 6.77 19.17
C ASP A 10 12.41 8.20 18.84
N THR A 11 12.40 9.05 19.87
CA THR A 11 12.03 10.47 19.77
C THR A 11 12.94 11.24 18.81
N GLY A 12 14.25 10.93 18.78
CA GLY A 12 15.20 11.58 17.88
C GLY A 12 14.91 11.23 16.40
N VAL A 13 14.55 9.98 16.13
CA VAL A 13 14.17 9.53 14.78
C VAL A 13 12.88 10.22 14.37
N ARG A 14 11.83 10.25 15.21
CA ARG A 14 10.56 10.95 14.93
C ARG A 14 10.80 12.43 14.60
N ALA A 15 11.50 13.14 15.50
CA ALA A 15 11.77 14.57 15.33
C ALA A 15 12.56 14.87 14.04
N ARG A 16 13.52 14.02 13.68
CA ARG A 16 14.28 14.15 12.44
C ARG A 16 13.39 13.98 11.22
N ILE A 17 12.56 12.94 11.19
CA ILE A 17 11.60 12.72 10.09
C ILE A 17 10.63 13.89 9.99
N ALA A 18 10.00 14.27 11.11
CA ALA A 18 9.04 15.36 11.15
C ALA A 18 9.62 16.68 10.68
N LYS A 19 10.84 17.03 11.11
CA LYS A 19 11.55 18.24 10.67
C LYS A 19 11.73 18.28 9.16
N HIS A 20 12.16 17.19 8.56
CA HIS A 20 12.37 17.13 7.11
C HIS A 20 11.06 17.12 6.34
N ALA A 21 10.06 16.34 6.78
CA ALA A 21 8.76 16.27 6.13
C ALA A 21 8.00 17.63 6.17
N ARG A 22 8.02 18.32 7.30
CA ARG A 22 7.43 19.67 7.40
C ARG A 22 8.09 20.69 6.47
N ARG A 23 9.41 20.58 6.21
CA ARG A 23 10.11 21.45 5.24
C ARG A 23 9.64 21.21 3.80
N GLU A 24 9.22 20.00 3.48
CA GLU A 24 8.63 19.65 2.18
C GLU A 24 7.12 19.95 2.10
N GLY A 25 6.56 20.61 3.11
CA GLY A 25 5.15 21.04 3.11
C GLY A 25 4.16 19.98 3.57
N TYR A 26 4.61 18.92 4.25
CA TYR A 26 3.71 17.93 4.87
C TYR A 26 3.28 18.39 6.27
N ASP A 27 2.05 18.08 6.65
CA ASP A 27 1.60 18.14 8.03
C ASP A 27 1.93 16.81 8.73
N VAL A 28 2.61 16.89 9.89
CA VAL A 28 3.15 15.70 10.55
C VAL A 28 2.65 15.59 11.97
N THR A 29 1.98 14.47 12.24
CA THR A 29 1.64 14.00 13.58
C THR A 29 2.60 12.88 13.99
N GLU A 30 3.01 12.86 15.25
CA GLU A 30 3.98 11.93 15.79
C GLU A 30 3.32 11.01 16.82
N ALA A 31 3.64 9.71 16.81
CA ALA A 31 3.26 8.73 17.81
C ALA A 31 4.49 7.94 18.27
N GLY A 32 4.61 7.72 19.59
CA GLY A 32 5.76 7.03 20.17
C GLY A 32 5.58 5.52 20.34
N ASP A 33 4.35 5.02 20.15
CA ASP A 33 3.96 3.64 20.40
C ASP A 33 2.80 3.22 19.50
N GLY A 34 2.52 1.90 19.48
CA GLY A 34 1.51 1.31 18.61
C GLY A 34 0.07 1.65 19.01
N GLU A 35 -0.23 1.79 20.30
CA GLU A 35 -1.57 2.10 20.79
C GLU A 35 -1.98 3.53 20.40
N THR A 36 -1.09 4.47 20.59
CA THR A 36 -1.26 5.87 20.13
C THR A 36 -1.46 5.91 18.62
N ALA A 37 -0.66 5.17 17.85
CA ALA A 37 -0.79 5.10 16.39
C ALA A 37 -2.16 4.56 15.96
N LEU A 38 -2.65 3.49 16.57
CA LEU A 38 -3.97 2.91 16.28
C LEU A 38 -5.11 3.87 16.63
N SER A 39 -5.02 4.53 17.81
CA SER A 39 -6.01 5.52 18.24
C SER A 39 -6.14 6.67 17.24
N LEU A 40 -5.00 7.22 16.80
CA LEU A 40 -4.96 8.31 15.81
C LEU A 40 -5.48 7.85 14.43
N SER A 41 -5.15 6.63 14.02
CA SER A 41 -5.52 6.09 12.70
C SER A 41 -7.00 5.74 12.55
N ARG A 42 -7.75 5.59 13.66
CA ARG A 42 -9.20 5.31 13.64
C ARG A 42 -10.05 6.53 13.28
N GLN A 43 -9.49 7.73 13.34
CA GLN A 43 -10.18 8.92 12.90
C GLN A 43 -10.31 8.88 11.37
N GLN A 44 -11.51 9.02 10.84
CA GLN A 44 -11.76 8.96 9.38
C GLN A 44 -10.90 9.98 8.63
N ASN A 45 -10.19 9.50 7.61
CA ASN A 45 -9.33 10.32 6.75
C ASN A 45 -8.32 11.20 7.51
N ALA A 46 -7.84 10.75 8.67
CA ALA A 46 -6.92 11.52 9.49
C ALA A 46 -5.57 11.75 8.78
N PHE A 47 -5.10 10.75 8.03
CA PHE A 47 -3.77 10.78 7.41
C PHE A 47 -3.79 10.27 5.97
N ASP A 48 -2.86 10.80 5.16
CA ASP A 48 -2.64 10.38 3.77
C ASP A 48 -1.55 9.31 3.65
N LEU A 49 -0.69 9.16 4.68
CA LEU A 49 0.36 8.16 4.75
C LEU A 49 0.80 7.94 6.21
N MET A 50 1.18 6.70 6.53
CA MET A 50 1.82 6.35 7.79
C MET A 50 3.27 5.90 7.53
N VAL A 51 4.22 6.44 8.28
CA VAL A 51 5.57 5.92 8.41
C VAL A 51 5.62 5.14 9.73
N LEU A 52 5.88 3.84 9.67
CA LEU A 52 5.70 2.92 10.80
C LEU A 52 6.99 2.15 11.10
N ALA A 53 7.55 2.36 12.29
CA ALA A 53 8.65 1.54 12.78
C ALA A 53 8.15 0.15 13.20
N VAL A 54 8.97 -0.89 12.94
CA VAL A 54 8.66 -2.26 13.42
C VAL A 54 8.89 -2.36 14.92
N ASN A 55 10.03 -1.87 15.42
CA ASN A 55 10.34 -1.93 16.84
C ASN A 55 9.68 -0.74 17.56
N LEU A 56 8.56 -1.01 18.22
CA LEU A 56 7.82 -0.04 19.04
C LEU A 56 7.70 -0.54 20.48
N PRO A 57 7.57 0.36 21.46
CA PRO A 57 7.22 -0.02 22.82
C PRO A 57 5.82 -0.66 22.88
N GLY A 58 5.69 -1.71 23.66
CA GLY A 58 4.41 -2.39 23.92
C GLY A 58 3.96 -3.29 22.77
N MET A 59 3.58 -2.73 21.64
CA MET A 59 3.05 -3.45 20.47
C MET A 59 3.99 -3.27 19.28
N ASP A 60 4.43 -4.36 18.63
CA ASP A 60 5.29 -4.27 17.44
C ASP A 60 4.56 -3.70 16.21
N GLY A 61 5.32 -3.10 15.28
CA GLY A 61 4.76 -2.41 14.12
C GLY A 61 4.03 -3.33 13.14
N PHE A 62 4.36 -4.60 13.04
CA PHE A 62 3.63 -5.55 12.19
C PHE A 62 2.24 -5.81 12.76
N THR A 63 2.12 -5.91 14.08
CA THR A 63 0.83 -6.02 14.77
C THR A 63 -0.01 -4.75 14.56
N VAL A 64 0.61 -3.57 14.64
CA VAL A 64 -0.05 -2.29 14.32
C VAL A 64 -0.54 -2.29 12.87
N LEU A 65 0.31 -2.66 11.90
CA LEU A 65 -0.06 -2.72 10.49
C LEU A 65 -1.25 -3.63 10.25
N LYS A 66 -1.20 -4.85 10.79
CA LYS A 66 -2.29 -5.82 10.69
C LYS A 66 -3.61 -5.25 11.26
N ALA A 67 -3.55 -4.59 12.42
CA ALA A 67 -4.72 -3.97 13.01
C ALA A 67 -5.25 -2.80 12.16
N VAL A 68 -4.38 -1.93 11.62
CA VAL A 68 -4.77 -0.84 10.73
C VAL A 68 -5.47 -1.37 9.49
N ARG A 69 -5.00 -2.46 8.89
CA ARG A 69 -5.60 -3.07 7.69
C ARG A 69 -7.02 -3.61 7.89
N THR A 70 -7.46 -3.82 9.14
CA THR A 70 -8.85 -4.21 9.39
C THR A 70 -9.87 -3.08 9.18
N PHE A 71 -9.43 -1.81 9.17
CA PHE A 71 -10.32 -0.65 9.06
C PHE A 71 -9.83 0.45 8.10
N SER A 72 -8.58 0.40 7.63
CA SER A 72 -8.01 1.47 6.79
C SER A 72 -7.06 0.92 5.73
N ALA A 73 -7.16 1.47 4.52
CA ALA A 73 -6.24 1.25 3.42
C ALA A 73 -5.17 2.36 3.31
N ILE A 74 -4.94 3.14 4.38
CA ILE A 74 -3.90 4.17 4.39
C ILE A 74 -2.56 3.60 3.90
N PRO A 75 -1.83 4.29 3.02
CA PRO A 75 -0.48 3.88 2.63
C PRO A 75 0.45 3.79 3.83
N VAL A 76 1.22 2.69 3.93
CA VAL A 76 2.17 2.47 5.03
C VAL A 76 3.56 2.21 4.49
N LEU A 77 4.52 3.06 4.87
CA LEU A 77 5.95 2.86 4.69
C LEU A 77 6.56 2.33 5.99
N ILE A 78 7.05 1.08 5.97
CA ILE A 78 7.73 0.50 7.13
C ILE A 78 9.15 1.02 7.26
N LEU A 79 9.57 1.33 8.50
CA LEU A 79 10.96 1.58 8.88
C LEU A 79 11.44 0.50 9.86
N SER A 80 12.53 -0.20 9.54
CA SER A 80 13.01 -1.29 10.40
C SER A 80 14.53 -1.39 10.45
N SER A 81 15.07 -1.80 11.60
CA SER A 81 16.45 -2.27 11.71
C SER A 81 16.64 -3.70 11.19
N LYS A 82 15.54 -4.44 10.99
CA LYS A 82 15.55 -5.76 10.38
C LYS A 82 15.76 -5.58 8.88
N ASN A 83 16.78 -6.25 8.33
CA ASN A 83 17.20 -6.06 6.95
C ASN A 83 17.20 -7.35 6.12
N THR A 84 16.64 -8.45 6.65
CA THR A 84 16.54 -9.70 5.89
C THR A 84 15.48 -9.58 4.79
N ALA A 85 15.65 -10.36 3.72
CA ALA A 85 14.63 -10.44 2.68
C ALA A 85 13.28 -10.92 3.23
N GLU A 86 13.31 -11.84 4.19
CA GLU A 86 12.12 -12.40 4.85
C GLU A 86 11.35 -11.35 5.64
N ASP A 87 12.04 -10.48 6.42
CA ASP A 87 11.38 -9.39 7.16
C ASP A 87 10.69 -8.40 6.21
N ARG A 88 11.34 -8.10 5.08
CA ARG A 88 10.80 -7.21 4.05
C ARG A 88 9.55 -7.81 3.39
N ILE A 89 9.64 -9.09 3.01
CA ILE A 89 8.53 -9.84 2.42
C ILE A 89 7.37 -9.87 3.39
N HIS A 90 7.61 -10.23 4.65
CA HIS A 90 6.59 -10.27 5.67
C HIS A 90 5.85 -8.94 5.85
N GLY A 91 6.57 -7.80 5.88
CA GLY A 91 5.95 -6.48 5.95
C GLY A 91 5.04 -6.18 4.77
N LEU A 92 5.47 -6.56 3.56
CA LEU A 92 4.70 -6.36 2.33
C LEU A 92 3.48 -7.29 2.25
N GLU A 93 3.61 -8.55 2.68
CA GLU A 93 2.49 -9.51 2.79
C GLU A 93 1.41 -9.03 3.76
N LEU A 94 1.79 -8.32 4.82
CA LEU A 94 0.87 -7.67 5.74
C LEU A 94 0.20 -6.41 5.15
N GLY A 95 0.54 -6.04 3.92
CA GLY A 95 -0.06 -4.92 3.19
C GLY A 95 0.68 -3.59 3.35
N ALA A 96 1.98 -3.59 3.67
CA ALA A 96 2.79 -2.39 3.56
C ALA A 96 3.00 -1.99 2.08
N ASP A 97 3.05 -0.70 1.81
CA ASP A 97 3.27 -0.16 0.47
C ASP A 97 4.75 -0.07 0.10
N ASP A 98 5.61 0.07 1.09
CA ASP A 98 7.06 0.05 0.93
C ASP A 98 7.74 -0.32 2.26
N TYR A 99 9.00 -0.69 2.17
CA TYR A 99 9.82 -1.11 3.31
C TYR A 99 11.22 -0.48 3.20
N MET A 100 11.66 0.20 4.24
CA MET A 100 12.95 0.87 4.29
C MET A 100 13.73 0.45 5.53
N THR A 101 15.03 0.16 5.37
CA THR A 101 15.90 -0.25 6.46
C THR A 101 16.54 0.94 7.17
N LYS A 102 16.72 0.81 8.49
CA LYS A 102 17.57 1.72 9.29
C LYS A 102 19.03 1.21 9.26
N PRO A 103 20.04 2.10 9.15
CA PRO A 103 19.93 3.55 9.06
C PRO A 103 19.50 4.02 7.67
N PHE A 104 18.77 5.13 7.59
CA PHE A 104 18.25 5.69 6.34
C PHE A 104 18.65 7.15 6.12
N SER A 105 18.66 7.56 4.87
CA SER A 105 18.76 8.96 4.46
C SER A 105 17.39 9.64 4.55
N ALA A 106 17.30 10.82 5.19
CA ALA A 106 16.06 11.59 5.20
C ALA A 106 15.59 11.94 3.78
N ARG A 107 16.52 12.19 2.86
CA ARG A 107 16.19 12.45 1.44
C ARG A 107 15.55 11.24 0.77
N GLU A 108 16.08 10.04 0.99
CA GLU A 108 15.52 8.81 0.45
C GLU A 108 14.11 8.55 1.00
N LEU A 109 13.93 8.70 2.32
CA LEU A 109 12.63 8.58 2.96
C LEU A 109 11.59 9.51 2.32
N LEU A 110 11.92 10.78 2.13
CA LEU A 110 11.02 11.76 1.52
C LEU A 110 10.71 11.45 0.06
N LEU A 111 11.69 10.95 -0.71
CA LEU A 111 11.44 10.51 -2.08
C LEU A 111 10.46 9.33 -2.13
N ARG A 112 10.60 8.36 -1.22
CA ARG A 112 9.66 7.22 -1.10
C ARG A 112 8.27 7.68 -0.67
N ILE A 113 8.16 8.55 0.32
CA ILE A 113 6.90 9.19 0.74
C ILE A 113 6.23 9.88 -0.45
N SER A 114 6.98 10.72 -1.17
CA SER A 114 6.47 11.44 -2.35
C SER A 114 6.00 10.48 -3.44
N ALA A 115 6.76 9.41 -3.71
CA ALA A 115 6.39 8.40 -4.72
C ALA A 115 5.10 7.65 -4.35
N ILE A 116 4.92 7.29 -3.06
CA ILE A 116 3.70 6.66 -2.57
C ILE A 116 2.51 7.62 -2.70
N LEU A 117 2.65 8.85 -2.19
CA LEU A 117 1.59 9.86 -2.24
C LEU A 117 1.24 10.27 -3.67
N LYS A 118 2.23 10.33 -4.57
CA LYS A 118 2.00 10.63 -6.00
C LYS A 118 1.17 9.51 -6.65
N ARG A 119 1.49 8.25 -6.44
CA ARG A 119 0.67 7.14 -6.92
C ARG A 119 -0.78 7.22 -6.45
N CYS A 120 -0.98 7.65 -5.19
CA CYS A 120 -2.32 7.86 -4.63
C CYS A 120 -3.03 9.10 -5.19
N SER A 121 -2.33 10.05 -5.81
CA SER A 121 -2.88 11.32 -6.30
C SER A 121 -2.84 11.49 -7.82
N THR A 122 -2.08 10.66 -8.55
CA THR A 122 -1.93 10.81 -9.99
C THR A 122 -3.07 10.09 -10.68
N LEU A 123 -4.13 10.82 -10.98
CA LEU A 123 -5.09 10.60 -12.05
C LEU A 123 -6.25 11.61 -11.93
N ALA A 124 -5.93 12.88 -11.71
CA ALA A 124 -6.88 13.96 -11.96
C ALA A 124 -6.73 14.42 -13.43
N SER A 125 -7.06 13.54 -14.37
CA SER A 125 -7.45 13.97 -15.72
C SER A 125 -8.95 14.25 -15.73
N GLU A 126 -9.37 15.26 -16.46
CA GLU A 126 -10.73 15.82 -16.44
C GLU A 126 -11.84 14.89 -16.94
N GLU A 127 -11.53 13.65 -17.34
CA GLU A 127 -12.51 12.59 -17.62
C GLU A 127 -12.31 11.45 -16.64
N ALA A 128 -13.39 11.07 -15.94
CA ALA A 128 -13.39 9.95 -15.01
C ALA A 128 -13.09 8.66 -15.79
N GLU A 129 -11.85 8.19 -15.72
CA GLU A 129 -11.48 6.91 -16.31
C GLU A 129 -11.97 5.78 -15.40
N VAL A 130 -12.99 5.08 -15.84
CA VAL A 130 -13.66 4.02 -15.08
C VAL A 130 -13.53 2.70 -15.81
N LEU A 131 -12.93 1.72 -15.16
CA LEU A 131 -12.90 0.35 -15.64
C LEU A 131 -14.09 -0.42 -15.08
N ARG A 132 -14.76 -1.21 -15.93
CA ARG A 132 -15.95 -1.98 -15.53
C ARG A 132 -15.87 -3.42 -16.02
N SER A 133 -16.26 -4.36 -15.14
CA SER A 133 -16.49 -5.76 -15.49
C SER A 133 -17.65 -6.28 -14.62
N GLY A 134 -18.82 -6.43 -15.21
CA GLY A 134 -20.06 -6.68 -14.45
C GLY A 134 -20.32 -5.57 -13.44
N GLY A 135 -20.57 -5.93 -12.17
CA GLY A 135 -20.74 -4.98 -11.07
C GLY A 135 -19.43 -4.54 -10.40
N LEU A 136 -18.27 -5.03 -10.87
CA LEU A 136 -16.95 -4.55 -10.41
C LEU A 136 -16.60 -3.26 -11.16
N VAL A 137 -16.44 -2.17 -10.43
CA VAL A 137 -16.19 -0.82 -10.95
C VAL A 137 -14.94 -0.23 -10.29
N LEU A 138 -13.96 0.19 -11.09
CA LEU A 138 -12.79 0.92 -10.63
C LEU A 138 -12.84 2.35 -11.18
N ASP A 139 -12.97 3.32 -10.29
CA ASP A 139 -12.77 4.74 -10.59
C ASP A 139 -11.28 5.07 -10.40
N LEU A 140 -10.57 5.22 -11.50
CA LEU A 140 -9.12 5.44 -11.48
C LEU A 140 -8.79 6.85 -10.98
N THR A 141 -9.66 7.82 -11.22
CA THR A 141 -9.50 9.21 -10.80
C THR A 141 -9.70 9.34 -9.29
N ALA A 142 -10.78 8.79 -8.75
CA ALA A 142 -11.06 8.80 -7.31
C ALA A 142 -10.31 7.71 -6.54
N ARG A 143 -9.64 6.76 -7.24
CA ARG A 143 -9.03 5.54 -6.68
C ARG A 143 -10.00 4.75 -5.80
N ARG A 144 -11.21 4.56 -6.30
CA ARG A 144 -12.28 3.83 -5.62
C ARG A 144 -12.59 2.53 -6.33
N VAL A 145 -12.96 1.55 -5.54
CA VAL A 145 -13.45 0.26 -6.04
C VAL A 145 -14.84 0.02 -5.49
N GLU A 146 -15.75 -0.38 -6.37
CA GLU A 146 -17.10 -0.77 -6.00
C GLU A 146 -17.38 -2.17 -6.51
N VAL A 147 -18.10 -2.93 -5.71
CA VAL A 147 -18.64 -4.25 -6.03
C VAL A 147 -20.14 -4.21 -5.84
N ASP A 148 -20.90 -4.34 -6.93
CA ASP A 148 -22.37 -4.26 -6.94
C ASP A 148 -22.90 -2.99 -6.23
N GLY A 149 -22.26 -1.84 -6.49
CA GLY A 149 -22.59 -0.55 -5.92
C GLY A 149 -22.14 -0.33 -4.46
N ARG A 150 -21.41 -1.27 -3.87
CA ARG A 150 -20.83 -1.13 -2.53
C ARG A 150 -19.35 -0.80 -2.65
N GLN A 151 -18.93 0.29 -2.04
CA GLN A 151 -17.51 0.64 -1.99
C GLN A 151 -16.75 -0.37 -1.12
N ILE A 152 -15.61 -0.84 -1.64
CA ILE A 152 -14.66 -1.70 -0.93
C ILE A 152 -13.32 -1.00 -0.79
N ASN A 153 -12.54 -1.40 0.21
CA ASN A 153 -11.22 -0.83 0.47
C ASN A 153 -10.13 -1.79 -0.01
N LEU A 154 -9.30 -1.31 -0.93
CA LEU A 154 -8.05 -1.95 -1.32
C LEU A 154 -6.88 -1.06 -0.89
N THR A 155 -5.77 -1.67 -0.53
CA THR A 155 -4.52 -0.92 -0.33
C THR A 155 -4.07 -0.30 -1.66
N PRO A 156 -3.24 0.75 -1.66
CA PRO A 156 -2.75 1.35 -2.91
C PRO A 156 -2.13 0.34 -3.87
N ARG A 157 -1.38 -0.64 -3.36
CA ARG A 157 -0.76 -1.70 -4.19
C ARG A 157 -1.78 -2.66 -4.78
N GLU A 158 -2.77 -3.05 -4.00
CA GLU A 158 -3.87 -3.90 -4.49
C GLU A 158 -4.71 -3.18 -5.54
N PHE A 159 -5.00 -1.88 -5.33
CA PHE A 159 -5.67 -1.05 -6.32
C PHE A 159 -4.88 -0.97 -7.62
N ASP A 160 -3.57 -0.65 -7.56
CA ASP A 160 -2.69 -0.55 -8.73
C ASP A 160 -2.61 -1.90 -9.47
N LEU A 161 -2.49 -3.01 -8.73
CA LEU A 161 -2.44 -4.36 -9.30
C LEU A 161 -3.74 -4.73 -10.02
N LEU A 162 -4.90 -4.46 -9.39
CA LEU A 162 -6.20 -4.70 -10.01
C LEU A 162 -6.40 -3.80 -11.24
N THR A 163 -5.95 -2.54 -11.17
CA THR A 163 -5.98 -1.60 -12.31
C THR A 163 -5.18 -2.14 -13.49
N VAL A 164 -3.94 -2.59 -13.29
CA VAL A 164 -3.11 -3.17 -14.36
C VAL A 164 -3.80 -4.37 -15.02
N LEU A 165 -4.37 -5.25 -14.21
CA LEU A 165 -5.05 -6.44 -14.71
C LEU A 165 -6.33 -6.10 -15.49
N MET A 166 -7.17 -5.21 -14.96
CA MET A 166 -8.43 -4.80 -15.60
C MET A 166 -8.24 -3.89 -16.82
N SER A 167 -7.17 -3.12 -16.88
CA SER A 167 -6.83 -2.31 -18.07
C SER A 167 -6.36 -3.15 -19.25
N HIS A 168 -6.00 -4.40 -19.02
CA HIS A 168 -5.50 -5.31 -20.05
C HIS A 168 -6.21 -6.67 -19.95
N PRO A 169 -7.54 -6.71 -20.20
CA PRO A 169 -8.30 -7.95 -20.10
C PRO A 169 -7.74 -8.99 -21.09
N ASP A 170 -7.79 -10.23 -20.67
CA ASP A 170 -7.33 -11.42 -21.43
C ASP A 170 -5.82 -11.47 -21.72
N VAL A 171 -5.05 -10.49 -21.22
CA VAL A 171 -3.58 -10.47 -21.33
C VAL A 171 -2.96 -11.21 -20.14
N ALA A 172 -2.11 -12.18 -20.43
CA ALA A 172 -1.32 -12.90 -19.42
C ALA A 172 -0.12 -12.07 -18.97
N PHE A 173 -0.05 -11.78 -17.68
CA PHE A 173 1.10 -11.14 -17.06
C PHE A 173 1.93 -12.16 -16.29
N SER A 174 3.24 -12.19 -16.51
CA SER A 174 4.12 -12.96 -15.66
C SER A 174 4.23 -12.31 -14.27
N ARG A 175 4.48 -13.14 -13.24
CA ARG A 175 4.67 -12.64 -11.87
C ARG A 175 5.76 -11.58 -11.79
N LYS A 176 6.88 -11.82 -12.45
CA LYS A 176 7.99 -10.85 -12.52
C LYS A 176 7.54 -9.52 -13.10
N ARG A 177 6.82 -9.54 -14.24
CA ARG A 177 6.34 -8.31 -14.90
C ARG A 177 5.40 -7.51 -14.00
N LEU A 178 4.48 -8.17 -13.27
CA LEU A 178 3.61 -7.50 -12.31
C LEU A 178 4.39 -6.89 -11.15
N LEU A 179 5.38 -7.61 -10.61
CA LEU A 179 6.26 -7.08 -9.57
C LEU A 179 7.03 -5.85 -10.07
N ASP A 180 7.60 -5.91 -11.26
CA ASP A 180 8.35 -4.79 -11.86
C ASP A 180 7.45 -3.55 -12.05
N ILE A 181 6.21 -3.74 -12.54
CA ILE A 181 5.25 -2.64 -12.75
C ILE A 181 4.82 -2.01 -11.42
N ILE A 182 4.45 -2.84 -10.44
CA ILE A 182 3.83 -2.37 -9.20
C ILE A 182 4.87 -1.93 -8.16
N TRP A 183 6.03 -2.60 -8.08
CA TRP A 183 7.08 -2.33 -7.09
C TRP A 183 8.37 -1.73 -7.66
N GLY A 184 8.45 -1.50 -9.00
CA GLY A 184 9.57 -0.81 -9.60
C GLY A 184 10.87 -1.62 -9.68
N GLY A 185 10.79 -2.96 -9.69
CA GLY A 185 11.95 -3.85 -9.83
C GLY A 185 12.82 -3.99 -8.56
N GLU A 186 12.54 -3.24 -7.49
CA GLU A 186 13.30 -3.32 -6.22
C GLU A 186 13.07 -4.64 -5.45
N LEU A 187 11.98 -5.35 -5.77
CA LEU A 187 11.60 -6.63 -5.17
C LEU A 187 11.86 -7.80 -6.12
N SER A 188 13.02 -7.88 -6.68
CA SER A 188 13.33 -8.73 -7.84
C SER A 188 13.28 -10.26 -7.60
N THR A 189 12.85 -10.78 -6.45
CA THR A 189 13.03 -12.22 -6.20
C THR A 189 11.89 -12.99 -5.54
N ASP A 190 10.94 -12.39 -4.85
CA ASP A 190 9.90 -13.20 -4.20
C ASP A 190 8.50 -12.96 -4.76
N THR A 191 8.04 -13.96 -5.54
CA THR A 191 6.70 -13.97 -6.13
C THR A 191 5.59 -14.23 -5.10
N ARG A 192 5.91 -14.66 -3.88
CA ARG A 192 4.93 -14.93 -2.81
C ARG A 192 4.17 -13.69 -2.39
N THR A 193 4.86 -12.56 -2.33
CA THR A 193 4.23 -11.25 -2.01
C THR A 193 3.11 -10.93 -3.00
N LEU A 194 3.34 -11.13 -4.30
CA LEU A 194 2.32 -10.92 -5.33
C LEU A 194 1.12 -11.86 -5.14
N ASP A 195 1.39 -13.14 -4.88
CA ASP A 195 0.35 -14.16 -4.73
C ASP A 195 -0.55 -13.82 -3.52
N THR A 196 0.01 -13.27 -2.43
CA THR A 196 -0.74 -12.80 -1.26
C THR A 196 -1.64 -11.60 -1.61
N HIS A 197 -1.14 -10.60 -2.33
CA HIS A 197 -1.96 -9.46 -2.77
C HIS A 197 -3.08 -9.89 -3.71
N ILE A 198 -2.83 -10.81 -4.64
CA ILE A 198 -3.87 -11.39 -5.51
C ILE A 198 -4.95 -12.07 -4.67
N GLN A 199 -4.56 -12.81 -3.62
CA GLN A 199 -5.52 -13.46 -2.74
C GLN A 199 -6.38 -12.44 -1.98
N HIS A 200 -5.78 -11.37 -1.46
CA HIS A 200 -6.52 -10.30 -0.78
C HIS A 200 -7.51 -9.61 -1.74
N ILE A 201 -7.07 -9.29 -2.96
CA ILE A 201 -7.95 -8.72 -3.99
C ILE A 201 -9.13 -9.66 -4.27
N ARG A 202 -8.88 -10.94 -4.50
CA ARG A 202 -9.95 -11.93 -4.74
C ARG A 202 -10.97 -11.97 -3.62
N CYS A 203 -10.52 -11.95 -2.36
CA CYS A 203 -11.41 -11.90 -1.21
C CYS A 203 -12.25 -10.63 -1.17
N ALA A 204 -11.67 -9.50 -1.56
CA ALA A 204 -12.33 -8.20 -1.52
C ALA A 204 -13.36 -8.02 -2.65
N ILE A 205 -13.12 -8.59 -3.85
CA ILE A 205 -13.98 -8.41 -5.05
C ILE A 205 -15.03 -9.50 -5.24
N VAL A 206 -15.33 -10.31 -4.22
CA VAL A 206 -16.42 -11.30 -4.32
C VAL A 206 -17.73 -10.59 -4.69
N PRO A 207 -18.50 -11.08 -5.73
CA PRO A 207 -18.42 -12.39 -6.39
C PRO A 207 -17.50 -12.46 -7.63
N TYR A 208 -16.76 -11.43 -7.95
CA TYR A 208 -15.93 -11.35 -9.17
C TYR A 208 -14.51 -11.93 -9.01
N SER A 209 -14.24 -12.69 -7.95
CA SER A 209 -12.94 -13.31 -7.66
C SER A 209 -12.38 -14.15 -8.80
N ASP A 210 -13.26 -14.88 -9.49
CA ASP A 210 -12.90 -15.80 -10.56
C ASP A 210 -12.43 -15.09 -11.84
N ARG A 211 -12.69 -13.77 -11.97
CA ARG A 211 -12.17 -12.95 -13.06
C ARG A 211 -10.64 -12.85 -13.04
N ILE A 212 -10.00 -12.97 -11.88
CA ILE A 212 -8.55 -13.05 -11.79
C ILE A 212 -8.13 -14.52 -11.89
N VAL A 213 -7.72 -14.94 -13.07
CA VAL A 213 -7.32 -16.33 -13.35
C VAL A 213 -5.84 -16.52 -13.08
N THR A 214 -5.50 -17.62 -12.38
CA THR A 214 -4.12 -18.05 -12.19
C THR A 214 -3.65 -18.92 -13.34
N LEU A 215 -2.64 -18.46 -14.07
CA LEU A 215 -1.96 -19.24 -15.11
C LEU A 215 -0.76 -19.95 -14.47
N ARG A 216 -0.88 -21.27 -14.23
CA ARG A 216 0.17 -22.07 -13.56
C ARG A 216 1.49 -21.94 -14.31
N GLY A 217 2.58 -21.68 -13.58
CA GLY A 217 3.92 -21.50 -14.15
C GLY A 217 4.15 -20.18 -14.87
N VAL A 218 3.11 -19.33 -15.07
CA VAL A 218 3.19 -18.04 -15.78
C VAL A 218 2.90 -16.89 -14.80
N GLY A 219 1.66 -16.73 -14.36
CA GLY A 219 1.24 -15.61 -13.53
C GLY A 219 -0.26 -15.43 -13.49
N TYR A 220 -0.76 -14.25 -13.86
CA TYR A 220 -2.17 -13.88 -13.71
C TYR A 220 -2.73 -13.20 -14.95
N ARG A 221 -4.03 -13.34 -15.13
CA ARG A 221 -4.82 -12.69 -16.18
C ARG A 221 -6.17 -12.28 -15.59
N PHE A 222 -6.70 -11.15 -16.05
CA PHE A 222 -8.09 -10.77 -15.80
C PHE A 222 -8.94 -11.16 -17.01
N GLU A 223 -10.04 -11.88 -16.79
CA GLU A 223 -11.00 -12.25 -17.83
C GLU A 223 -12.21 -11.33 -17.78
N LYS A 224 -12.54 -10.74 -18.92
CA LYS A 224 -13.57 -9.69 -18.96
C LYS A 224 -14.99 -10.25 -18.91
N GLU A 225 -15.25 -11.38 -19.50
CA GLU A 225 -16.50 -12.21 -19.50
C GLU A 225 -16.34 -13.40 -20.44
#